data_2d05f82e7052cac8e6c9ba0b0d52c9ca
#
_entry.id   2d05f82e7052cac8e6c9ba0b0d52c9ca
#
_cell.length_a   1.000
_cell.length_b   1.000
_cell.length_c   1.000
_cell.angle_alpha   90.00
_cell.angle_beta   90.00
_cell.angle_gamma   90.00
#
_symmetry.space_group_name_H-M   'P 1'
#
loop_
_entity.id
_entity.type
_entity.pdbx_description
1 polymer ?
#
loop_
_entity_poly.entity_id
_entity_poly.type
_entity_poly.pdbx_seq_one_letter_code
_entity_poly.pdbx_strand_id
1 'polypeptide(L)'
;MLKNILLFLSFLSLYPCFSQDNSAFQEGEYLKFRVRYGIFNASYASLLLKNKVYEGKTVYHALGKGETTGLAKLFFKVDDTYESYFDKTTGKPYFFNRDIYEGGYTKKLNFFFNFNTNKLRIKNLENNEEKNISIQP
;
A
#
# COMPACT_ATOMS: atom_id res chain seq x y z
N MET A 1 -43.15 -17.21 -33.58
CA MET A 1 -41.99 -17.74 -32.82
C MET A 1 -40.87 -16.71 -32.66
N LEU A 2 -40.42 -16.06 -33.71
CA LEU A 2 -39.30 -15.07 -33.64
C LEU A 2 -39.58 -13.88 -32.72
N LYS A 3 -40.79 -13.36 -32.68
CA LYS A 3 -41.22 -12.25 -31.83
C LYS A 3 -41.16 -12.57 -30.34
N ASN A 4 -41.45 -13.83 -29.97
CA ASN A 4 -41.40 -14.27 -28.57
C ASN A 4 -39.96 -14.54 -28.10
N ILE A 5 -39.07 -14.91 -29.03
CA ILE A 5 -37.64 -15.09 -28.76
C ILE A 5 -36.98 -13.73 -28.52
N LEU A 6 -37.31 -12.70 -29.31
CA LEU A 6 -36.82 -11.32 -29.10
C LEU A 6 -37.27 -10.74 -27.75
N LEU A 7 -38.52 -11.01 -27.33
CA LEU A 7 -39.01 -10.57 -26.02
C LEU A 7 -38.28 -11.27 -24.86
N PHE A 8 -37.92 -12.54 -25.02
CA PHE A 8 -37.19 -13.29 -24.00
C PHE A 8 -35.72 -12.84 -23.90
N LEU A 9 -35.09 -12.51 -25.03
CA LEU A 9 -33.75 -11.94 -25.06
C LEU A 9 -33.67 -10.55 -24.39
N SER A 10 -34.70 -9.73 -24.52
CA SER A 10 -34.75 -8.39 -23.93
C SER A 10 -34.88 -8.45 -22.39
N PHE A 11 -35.45 -9.52 -21.85
CA PHE A 11 -35.56 -9.73 -20.39
C PHE A 11 -34.27 -10.21 -19.75
N LEU A 12 -33.36 -10.83 -20.52
CA LEU A 12 -32.07 -11.27 -20.05
C LEU A 12 -31.06 -10.11 -19.84
N SER A 13 -31.32 -8.96 -20.47
CA SER A 13 -30.43 -7.78 -20.37
C SER A 13 -30.72 -6.88 -19.16
N LEU A 14 -31.67 -7.23 -18.30
CA LEU A 14 -32.08 -6.43 -17.12
C LEU A 14 -31.51 -6.95 -15.79
N TYR A 15 -30.54 -7.84 -15.82
CA TYR A 15 -29.85 -8.17 -14.56
C TYR A 15 -29.00 -6.96 -14.14
N PRO A 16 -29.35 -6.28 -13.03
CA PRO A 16 -28.50 -5.24 -12.49
C PRO A 16 -27.17 -5.92 -12.10
N CYS A 17 -26.12 -5.47 -12.73
CA CYS A 17 -24.76 -5.83 -12.28
C CYS A 17 -24.57 -5.14 -10.92
N PHE A 18 -24.92 -5.84 -9.83
CA PHE A 18 -24.53 -5.40 -8.50
C PHE A 18 -23.00 -5.47 -8.44
N SER A 19 -22.36 -4.32 -8.57
CA SER A 19 -20.98 -4.18 -8.16
C SER A 19 -20.95 -4.52 -6.67
N GLN A 20 -20.41 -5.68 -6.34
CA GLN A 20 -20.12 -6.00 -4.95
C GLN A 20 -19.13 -4.95 -4.49
N ASP A 21 -19.51 -4.20 -3.47
CA ASP A 21 -18.64 -3.27 -2.75
C ASP A 21 -17.66 -4.11 -1.89
N ASN A 22 -16.88 -4.94 -2.58
CA ASN A 22 -15.78 -5.68 -1.99
C ASN A 22 -14.66 -4.67 -1.84
N SER A 23 -14.53 -4.11 -0.64
CA SER A 23 -13.30 -3.40 -0.32
C SER A 23 -12.14 -4.33 -0.66
N ALA A 24 -11.27 -3.88 -1.55
CA ALA A 24 -10.11 -4.67 -2.00
C ALA A 24 -9.16 -5.00 -0.84
N PHE A 25 -9.41 -4.44 0.34
CA PHE A 25 -8.56 -4.53 1.52
C PHE A 25 -9.34 -5.09 2.72
N GLN A 26 -8.76 -6.08 3.39
CA GLN A 26 -9.32 -6.66 4.60
C GLN A 26 -8.31 -6.61 5.74
N GLU A 27 -8.79 -6.32 6.96
CA GLU A 27 -7.96 -6.37 8.15
C GLU A 27 -7.41 -7.78 8.36
N GLY A 28 -6.11 -7.88 8.69
CA GLY A 28 -5.43 -9.14 8.90
C GLY A 28 -4.82 -9.75 7.64
N GLU A 29 -5.02 -9.13 6.47
CA GLU A 29 -4.33 -9.58 5.25
C GLU A 29 -2.83 -9.57 5.45
N TYR A 30 -2.21 -10.71 5.20
CA TYR A 30 -0.77 -10.89 5.25
C TYR A 30 -0.28 -11.59 3.99
N LEU A 31 0.56 -10.90 3.24
CA LEU A 31 1.22 -11.42 2.05
C LEU A 31 2.71 -11.57 2.34
N LYS A 32 3.28 -12.70 1.96
CA LYS A 32 4.71 -12.94 2.06
C LYS A 32 5.24 -13.47 0.74
N PHE A 33 6.23 -12.77 0.22
CA PHE A 33 6.90 -13.09 -1.02
C PHE A 33 8.32 -13.53 -0.75
N ARG A 34 8.76 -14.54 -1.49
CA ARG A 34 10.14 -15.00 -1.48
C ARG A 34 10.80 -14.65 -2.81
N VAL A 35 11.86 -13.88 -2.76
CA VAL A 35 12.67 -13.55 -3.93
C VAL A 35 13.81 -14.55 -4.05
N ARG A 36 13.90 -15.20 -5.20
CA ARG A 36 14.94 -16.20 -5.51
C ARG A 36 15.83 -15.70 -6.64
N TYR A 37 17.11 -16.04 -6.52
CA TYR A 37 18.05 -15.95 -7.63
C TYR A 37 18.59 -17.35 -7.92
N GLY A 38 18.14 -17.99 -9.00
CA GLY A 38 18.39 -19.39 -9.27
C GLY A 38 17.87 -20.30 -8.14
N ILE A 39 18.73 -21.10 -7.55
CA ILE A 39 18.40 -22.02 -6.43
C ILE A 39 18.48 -21.32 -5.05
N PHE A 40 19.01 -20.11 -4.97
CA PHE A 40 19.21 -19.42 -3.70
C PHE A 40 18.02 -18.52 -3.35
N ASN A 41 17.65 -18.55 -2.05
CA ASN A 41 16.75 -17.55 -1.49
C ASN A 41 17.55 -16.28 -1.23
N ALA A 42 17.21 -15.18 -1.92
CA ALA A 42 17.92 -13.91 -1.81
C ALA A 42 17.28 -12.99 -0.77
N SER A 43 15.94 -12.89 -0.79
CA SER A 43 15.22 -11.99 0.12
C SER A 43 13.79 -12.46 0.38
N TYR A 44 13.16 -11.84 1.40
CA TYR A 44 11.73 -11.88 1.61
C TYR A 44 11.17 -10.46 1.58
N ALA A 45 9.96 -10.36 1.04
CA ALA A 45 9.11 -9.18 1.20
C ALA A 45 7.80 -9.59 1.87
N SER A 46 7.27 -8.75 2.73
CA SER A 46 5.98 -8.99 3.37
C SER A 46 5.14 -7.72 3.39
N LEU A 47 3.82 -7.90 3.35
CA LEU A 47 2.83 -6.86 3.48
C LEU A 47 1.80 -7.30 4.52
N LEU A 48 1.51 -6.44 5.48
CA LEU A 48 0.52 -6.68 6.52
C LEU A 48 -0.43 -5.50 6.58
N LEU A 49 -1.72 -5.76 6.55
CA LEU A 49 -2.76 -4.76 6.71
C LEU A 49 -3.48 -4.92 8.05
N LYS A 50 -3.61 -3.82 8.80
CA LYS A 50 -4.32 -3.78 10.08
C LYS A 50 -5.19 -2.52 10.19
N ASN A 51 -6.18 -2.56 11.05
CA ASN A 51 -6.85 -1.36 11.51
C ASN A 51 -5.99 -0.67 12.59
N LYS A 52 -5.88 0.65 12.50
CA LYS A 52 -5.26 1.49 13.54
C LYS A 52 -6.03 2.79 13.72
N VAL A 53 -5.83 3.45 14.85
CA VAL A 53 -6.31 4.82 15.07
C VAL A 53 -5.16 5.77 14.75
N TYR A 54 -5.40 6.70 13.84
CA TYR A 54 -4.50 7.78 13.47
C TYR A 54 -5.24 9.11 13.56
N GLU A 55 -4.76 10.03 14.40
CA GLU A 55 -5.41 11.33 14.67
C GLU A 55 -6.92 11.21 14.97
N GLY A 56 -7.29 10.21 15.82
CA GLY A 56 -8.67 9.97 16.24
C GLY A 56 -9.56 9.26 15.20
N LYS A 57 -9.04 8.88 14.04
CA LYS A 57 -9.78 8.18 12.98
C LYS A 57 -9.31 6.74 12.87
N THR A 58 -10.26 5.81 12.68
CA THR A 58 -9.93 4.42 12.33
C THR A 58 -9.54 4.36 10.86
N VAL A 59 -8.31 3.94 10.59
CA VAL A 59 -7.70 3.89 9.26
C VAL A 59 -7.14 2.50 8.98
N TYR A 60 -6.83 2.21 7.73
CA TYR A 60 -5.93 1.11 7.40
C TYR A 60 -4.48 1.52 7.63
N HIS A 61 -3.72 0.60 8.23
CA HIS A 61 -2.28 0.66 8.37
C HIS A 61 -1.66 -0.49 7.58
N ALA A 62 -1.02 -0.18 6.46
CA ALA A 62 -0.23 -1.12 5.69
C ALA A 62 1.23 -1.05 6.12
N LEU A 63 1.79 -2.19 6.51
CA LEU A 63 3.19 -2.36 6.86
C LEU A 63 3.88 -3.26 5.84
N GLY A 64 4.78 -2.69 5.06
CA GLY A 64 5.66 -3.39 4.13
C GLY A 64 7.04 -3.58 4.73
N LYS A 65 7.61 -4.78 4.61
CA LYS A 65 9.00 -5.09 4.98
C LYS A 65 9.71 -5.81 3.85
N GLY A 66 10.98 -5.45 3.63
CA GLY A 66 11.88 -6.12 2.72
C GLY A 66 13.20 -6.45 3.41
N GLU A 67 13.64 -7.71 3.34
CA GLU A 67 14.89 -8.12 3.97
C GLU A 67 15.66 -9.14 3.14
N THR A 68 16.95 -8.96 3.02
CA THR A 68 17.85 -9.99 2.48
C THR A 68 18.06 -11.10 3.49
N THR A 69 18.22 -12.34 3.03
CA THR A 69 18.41 -13.52 3.90
C THR A 69 19.62 -14.34 3.48
N GLY A 70 20.09 -15.17 4.42
CA GLY A 70 21.15 -16.12 4.18
C GLY A 70 22.45 -15.47 3.66
N LEU A 71 23.09 -16.12 2.70
CA LEU A 71 24.34 -15.67 2.12
C LEU A 71 24.22 -14.35 1.35
N ALA A 72 23.03 -14.03 0.81
CA ALA A 72 22.83 -12.77 0.10
C ALA A 72 23.08 -11.54 1.00
N LYS A 73 22.84 -11.67 2.31
CA LYS A 73 23.14 -10.62 3.32
C LYS A 73 24.61 -10.21 3.38
N LEU A 74 25.51 -11.14 3.04
CA LEU A 74 26.97 -10.88 3.07
C LEU A 74 27.40 -10.02 1.89
N PHE A 75 26.66 -10.07 0.78
CA PHE A 75 26.99 -9.33 -0.43
C PHE A 75 26.21 -8.01 -0.52
N PHE A 76 24.93 -8.03 -0.16
CA PHE A 76 24.08 -6.85 -0.24
C PHE A 76 22.96 -6.96 0.81
N LYS A 77 23.13 -6.27 1.93
CA LYS A 77 22.12 -6.22 2.98
C LYS A 77 21.01 -5.25 2.62
N VAL A 78 19.78 -5.74 2.62
CA VAL A 78 18.55 -4.94 2.57
C VAL A 78 17.80 -5.12 3.87
N ASP A 79 17.28 -4.02 4.43
CA ASP A 79 16.43 -3.99 5.61
C ASP A 79 15.53 -2.76 5.50
N ASP A 80 14.39 -2.96 4.83
CA ASP A 80 13.48 -1.89 4.45
C ASP A 80 12.17 -2.02 5.21
N THR A 81 11.66 -0.88 5.67
CA THR A 81 10.32 -0.76 6.25
C THR A 81 9.58 0.40 5.60
N TYR A 82 8.36 0.10 5.18
CA TYR A 82 7.40 1.06 4.63
C TYR A 82 6.11 0.99 5.44
N GLU A 83 5.58 2.12 5.88
CA GLU A 83 4.30 2.20 6.55
C GLU A 83 3.40 3.22 5.88
N SER A 84 2.13 2.88 5.70
CA SER A 84 1.11 3.79 5.19
C SER A 84 -0.13 3.75 6.06
N TYR A 85 -0.61 4.92 6.45
CA TYR A 85 -1.90 5.10 7.13
C TYR A 85 -2.83 5.79 6.14
N PHE A 86 -3.94 5.15 5.80
CA PHE A 86 -4.83 5.66 4.76
C PHE A 86 -6.31 5.43 5.09
N ASP A 87 -7.14 6.28 4.52
CA ASP A 87 -8.59 6.25 4.70
C ASP A 87 -9.19 4.95 4.15
N LYS A 88 -10.07 4.34 4.93
CA LYS A 88 -10.68 3.04 4.58
C LYS A 88 -11.64 3.10 3.40
N THR A 89 -12.23 4.26 3.16
CA THR A 89 -13.26 4.45 2.13
C THR A 89 -12.66 5.03 0.84
N THR A 90 -11.84 6.07 1.00
CA THR A 90 -11.29 6.80 -0.15
C THR A 90 -9.93 6.31 -0.60
N GLY A 91 -9.22 5.53 0.24
CA GLY A 91 -7.85 5.12 0.00
C GLY A 91 -6.82 6.27 0.10
N LYS A 92 -7.25 7.50 0.41
CA LYS A 92 -6.35 8.65 0.51
C LYS A 92 -5.39 8.48 1.68
N PRO A 93 -4.07 8.64 1.48
CA PRO A 93 -3.10 8.52 2.57
C PRO A 93 -3.16 9.72 3.50
N TYR A 94 -2.96 9.48 4.80
CA TYR A 94 -2.71 10.51 5.80
C TYR A 94 -1.22 10.64 6.11
N PHE A 95 -0.56 9.49 6.19
CA PHE A 95 0.85 9.39 6.55
C PHE A 95 1.52 8.25 5.80
N PHE A 96 2.76 8.46 5.40
CA PHE A 96 3.63 7.42 4.85
C PHE A 96 5.03 7.56 5.45
N ASN A 97 5.60 6.43 5.88
CA ASN A 97 6.98 6.33 6.33
C ASN A 97 7.78 5.47 5.35
N ARG A 98 9.00 5.90 5.08
CA ARG A 98 10.02 5.15 4.36
C ARG A 98 11.28 5.11 5.21
N ASP A 99 11.64 3.92 5.71
CA ASP A 99 12.90 3.66 6.42
C ASP A 99 13.60 2.52 5.70
N ILE A 100 14.67 2.82 4.99
CA ILE A 100 15.38 1.87 4.14
C ILE A 100 16.87 1.80 4.47
N TYR A 101 17.40 0.58 4.33
CA TYR A 101 18.81 0.29 4.33
C TYR A 101 19.15 -0.68 3.19
N GLU A 102 19.88 -0.22 2.20
CA GLU A 102 20.21 -0.97 0.98
C GLU A 102 21.71 -0.88 0.71
N GLY A 103 22.48 -1.92 1.10
CA GLY A 103 23.92 -2.01 0.81
C GLY A 103 24.75 -0.84 1.36
N GLY A 104 24.35 -0.26 2.50
CA GLY A 104 25.00 0.91 3.11
C GLY A 104 24.30 2.24 2.80
N TYR A 105 23.43 2.29 1.80
CA TYR A 105 22.58 3.45 1.57
C TYR A 105 21.41 3.45 2.57
N THR A 106 21.16 4.59 3.20
CA THR A 106 20.00 4.79 4.10
C THR A 106 19.13 5.92 3.62
N LYS A 107 17.82 5.84 3.91
CA LYS A 107 16.89 6.93 3.71
C LYS A 107 15.71 6.80 4.66
N LYS A 108 15.49 7.84 5.49
CA LYS A 108 14.39 7.88 6.45
C LYS A 108 13.53 9.11 6.22
N LEU A 109 12.33 8.90 5.68
CA LEU A 109 11.42 9.96 5.29
C LEU A 109 10.04 9.75 5.89
N ASN A 110 9.44 10.82 6.40
CA ASN A 110 8.04 10.89 6.76
C ASN A 110 7.29 11.82 5.80
N PHE A 111 6.15 11.37 5.32
CA PHE A 111 5.26 12.10 4.43
C PHE A 111 3.92 12.33 5.15
N PHE A 112 3.52 13.58 5.29
CA PHE A 112 2.27 13.98 5.94
C PHE A 112 1.36 14.63 4.89
N PHE A 113 0.24 13.98 4.58
CA PHE A 113 -0.70 14.44 3.56
C PHE A 113 -1.82 15.25 4.19
N ASN A 114 -2.08 16.42 3.67
CA ASN A 114 -3.20 17.28 4.06
C ASN A 114 -3.99 17.68 2.82
N PHE A 115 -5.06 16.96 2.54
CA PHE A 115 -5.93 17.21 1.40
C PHE A 115 -6.85 18.43 1.59
N ASN A 116 -7.07 18.89 2.83
CA ASN A 116 -7.86 20.11 3.06
C ASN A 116 -7.09 21.37 2.61
N THR A 117 -5.76 21.32 2.71
CA THR A 117 -4.88 22.42 2.30
C THR A 117 -4.11 22.13 1.03
N ASN A 118 -4.32 20.96 0.42
CA ASN A 118 -3.60 20.47 -0.75
C ASN A 118 -2.08 20.53 -0.58
N LYS A 119 -1.60 20.10 0.60
CA LYS A 119 -0.17 20.13 0.95
C LYS A 119 0.33 18.75 1.35
N LEU A 120 1.54 18.45 0.91
CA LEU A 120 2.35 17.33 1.37
C LEU A 120 3.59 17.89 2.06
N ARG A 121 3.75 17.59 3.34
CA ARG A 121 4.96 17.87 4.09
C ARG A 121 5.83 16.61 4.14
N ILE A 122 7.06 16.72 3.68
CA ILE A 122 8.07 15.66 3.70
C ILE A 122 9.12 16.05 4.72
N LYS A 123 9.37 15.17 5.69
CA LYS A 123 10.45 15.33 6.67
C LYS A 123 11.51 14.26 6.48
N ASN A 124 12.73 14.68 6.26
CA ASN A 124 13.89 13.80 6.29
C ASN A 124 14.38 13.65 7.74
N LEU A 125 14.33 12.42 8.26
CA LEU A 125 14.70 12.14 9.65
C LEU A 125 16.22 12.03 9.87
N GLU A 126 17.02 11.96 8.80
CA GLU A 126 18.47 11.84 8.88
C GLU A 126 19.14 13.21 9.11
N ASN A 127 18.59 14.26 8.49
CA ASN A 127 19.14 15.62 8.56
C ASN A 127 18.14 16.68 9.05
N ASN A 128 16.92 16.25 9.44
CA ASN A 128 15.81 17.10 9.88
C ASN A 128 15.33 18.14 8.85
N GLU A 129 15.69 18.00 7.57
CA GLU A 129 15.17 18.86 6.51
C GLU A 129 13.68 18.59 6.26
N GLU A 130 12.94 19.68 6.02
CA GLU A 130 11.52 19.62 5.65
C GLU A 130 11.27 20.29 4.30
N LYS A 131 10.40 19.67 3.51
CA LYS A 131 9.92 20.19 2.23
C LYS A 131 8.42 20.16 2.16
N ASN A 132 7.80 21.25 1.69
CA ASN A 132 6.37 21.30 1.41
C ASN A 132 6.15 21.32 -0.09
N ILE A 133 5.21 20.51 -0.56
CA ILE A 133 4.83 20.35 -1.97
C ILE A 133 3.31 20.52 -2.06
N SER A 134 2.84 21.22 -3.08
CA SER A 134 1.42 21.24 -3.41
C SER A 134 1.04 19.92 -4.09
N ILE A 135 -0.08 19.34 -3.64
CA ILE A 135 -0.66 18.12 -4.24
C ILE A 135 -2.03 18.45 -4.83
N GLN A 136 -2.42 17.70 -5.83
CA GLN A 136 -3.78 17.79 -6.36
C GLN A 136 -4.73 17.00 -5.45
N PRO A 137 -5.98 17.41 -5.33
CA PRO A 137 -7.00 16.78 -4.49
C PRO A 137 -7.40 15.38 -4.97
#